data_19c6a6f7b73b87f9d18fe181f1d2550f
#
_entry.id   19c6a6f7b73b87f9d18fe181f1d2550f
#
_cell.length_a   1.000
_cell.length_b   1.000
_cell.length_c   1.000
_cell.angle_alpha   90.00
_cell.angle_beta   90.00
_cell.angle_gamma   90.00
#
_symmetry.space_group_name_H-M   'P 1'
#
loop_
_entity.id
_entity.type
_entity.pdbx_description
1 polymer ?
#
loop_
_entity_poly.entity_id
_entity_poly.type
_entity_poly.pdbx_seq_one_letter_code
_entity_poly.pdbx_strand_id
1 'polypeptide(L)'
;MDQKDESSSRFWEFYALRYSVGAVLGGLILFLLVQQSQPISSLVFVKSGEPIDLIQVGIFLAAGLVFSYVASAPILVLHAGRFLIQRYTLRLQRPSKSMVWFLGLTLVIPVAFLSLSAMSALLRIWFAVVIFLAVAVVLAQFFIIVKCLLRSSDLYGFYEKLANKRSSAKGGIVDSYRHLREQGNAFGILFFQVVLGLFVFAATMFSSYSNSFQSQSPLEVAVILVLVVLTWILPAALVWLIACMIEKEFVES
;
A
#
# COMPACT_ATOMS: atom_id res chain seq x y z
N MET A 1 23.50 21.53 26.13
CA MET A 1 23.89 20.58 25.10
C MET A 1 23.14 19.27 25.39
N ASP A 2 22.29 18.53 24.72
CA ASP A 2 21.45 18.98 23.63
C ASP A 2 20.43 17.89 23.34
N GLN A 3 19.30 17.91 24.08
CA GLN A 3 18.16 17.01 23.81
C GLN A 3 17.61 17.18 22.36
N LYS A 4 17.95 18.27 21.71
CA LYS A 4 17.53 18.57 20.34
C LYS A 4 18.31 17.77 19.29
N ASP A 5 19.59 17.49 19.52
CA ASP A 5 20.44 16.75 18.60
C ASP A 5 20.21 15.23 18.68
N GLU A 6 19.96 14.68 19.88
CA GLU A 6 19.59 13.27 20.02
C GLU A 6 18.25 12.91 19.34
N SER A 7 17.27 13.81 19.37
CA SER A 7 15.97 13.55 18.74
C SER A 7 16.04 13.56 17.21
N SER A 8 16.92 14.40 16.63
CA SER A 8 17.10 14.48 15.19
C SER A 8 17.90 13.28 14.65
N SER A 9 18.94 12.85 15.36
CA SER A 9 19.76 11.69 15.02
C SER A 9 18.94 10.40 14.97
N ARG A 10 18.13 10.14 16.00
CA ARG A 10 17.24 8.97 16.07
C ARG A 10 16.19 8.97 14.96
N PHE A 11 15.69 10.14 14.56
CA PHE A 11 14.74 10.25 13.45
C PHE A 11 15.35 9.75 12.13
N TRP A 12 16.58 10.17 11.81
CA TRP A 12 17.28 9.75 10.60
C TRP A 12 17.68 8.26 10.62
N GLU A 13 18.06 7.72 11.76
CA GLU A 13 18.34 6.29 11.92
C GLU A 13 17.12 5.42 11.60
N PHE A 14 15.94 5.78 12.12
CA PHE A 14 14.70 5.07 11.82
C PHE A 14 14.31 5.15 10.34
N TYR A 15 14.48 6.32 9.73
CA TYR A 15 14.21 6.47 8.29
C TYR A 15 15.20 5.66 7.45
N ALA A 16 16.48 5.73 7.73
CA ALA A 16 17.50 4.99 7.00
C ALA A 16 17.27 3.48 7.09
N LEU A 17 17.00 2.95 8.29
CA LEU A 17 16.69 1.53 8.48
C LEU A 17 15.44 1.11 7.72
N ARG A 18 14.38 1.90 7.78
CA ARG A 18 13.10 1.64 7.11
C ARG A 18 13.25 1.60 5.59
N TYR A 19 13.99 2.55 5.01
CA TYR A 19 14.20 2.60 3.57
C TYR A 19 15.17 1.52 3.10
N SER A 20 16.22 1.21 3.85
CA SER A 20 17.14 0.13 3.48
C SER A 20 16.49 -1.24 3.53
N VAL A 21 15.74 -1.57 4.60
CA VAL A 21 14.96 -2.83 4.67
C VAL A 21 13.91 -2.88 3.56
N GLY A 22 13.22 -1.75 3.32
CA GLY A 22 12.24 -1.64 2.24
C GLY A 22 12.86 -1.84 0.85
N ALA A 23 14.03 -1.26 0.58
CA ALA A 23 14.75 -1.42 -0.68
C ALA A 23 15.20 -2.87 -0.90
N VAL A 24 15.74 -3.52 0.14
CA VAL A 24 16.18 -4.93 0.06
C VAL A 24 14.99 -5.85 -0.22
N LEU A 25 13.90 -5.75 0.57
CA LEU A 25 12.74 -6.58 0.36
C LEU A 25 12.06 -6.32 -0.98
N GLY A 26 11.90 -5.04 -1.36
CA GLY A 26 11.36 -4.65 -2.66
C GLY A 26 12.21 -5.16 -3.81
N GLY A 27 13.55 -5.06 -3.69
CA GLY A 27 14.50 -5.61 -4.66
C GLY A 27 14.38 -7.13 -4.80
N LEU A 28 14.25 -7.87 -3.69
CA LEU A 28 14.02 -9.32 -3.70
C LEU A 28 12.70 -9.69 -4.36
N ILE A 29 11.61 -8.97 -4.07
CA ILE A 29 10.30 -9.20 -4.71
C ILE A 29 10.41 -8.97 -6.22
N LEU A 30 11.01 -7.85 -6.65
CA LEU A 30 11.22 -7.55 -8.07
C LEU A 30 12.11 -8.59 -8.74
N PHE A 31 13.18 -9.02 -8.08
CA PHE A 31 14.04 -10.09 -8.58
C PHE A 31 13.26 -11.39 -8.82
N LEU A 32 12.43 -11.82 -7.86
CA LEU A 32 11.59 -13.01 -8.02
C LEU A 32 10.58 -12.85 -9.16
N LEU A 33 9.97 -11.66 -9.31
CA LEU A 33 9.06 -11.37 -10.41
C LEU A 33 9.76 -11.45 -11.77
N VAL A 34 10.96 -10.90 -11.88
CA VAL A 34 11.79 -10.95 -13.09
C VAL A 34 12.17 -12.38 -13.44
N GLN A 35 12.55 -13.21 -12.46
CA GLN A 35 12.90 -14.62 -12.69
C GLN A 35 11.71 -15.47 -13.15
N GLN A 36 10.51 -15.14 -12.70
CA GLN A 36 9.30 -15.90 -13.02
C GLN A 36 8.60 -15.45 -14.30
N SER A 37 8.91 -14.26 -14.81
CA SER A 37 8.22 -13.66 -15.96
C SER A 37 9.21 -13.12 -16.98
N GLN A 38 9.35 -13.82 -18.13
CA GLN A 38 10.19 -13.36 -19.25
C GLN A 38 9.79 -11.95 -19.74
N PRO A 39 8.50 -11.59 -19.87
CA PRO A 39 8.14 -10.24 -20.28
C PRO A 39 8.57 -9.17 -19.27
N ILE A 40 8.54 -9.45 -17.96
CA ILE A 40 9.04 -8.51 -16.93
C ILE A 40 10.56 -8.40 -17.04
N SER A 41 11.27 -9.50 -17.27
CA SER A 41 12.74 -9.47 -17.41
C SER A 41 13.20 -8.60 -18.57
N SER A 42 12.46 -8.58 -19.67
CA SER A 42 12.76 -7.72 -20.80
C SER A 42 12.56 -6.23 -20.52
N LEU A 43 11.63 -5.86 -19.63
CA LEU A 43 11.39 -4.47 -19.21
C LEU A 43 12.50 -3.94 -18.27
N VAL A 44 13.13 -4.82 -17.51
CA VAL A 44 14.17 -4.46 -16.54
C VAL A 44 15.59 -4.66 -17.07
N PHE A 45 15.71 -5.05 -18.35
CA PHE A 45 17.00 -5.33 -19.02
C PHE A 45 17.86 -6.38 -18.32
N VAL A 46 17.22 -7.34 -17.64
CA VAL A 46 17.88 -8.44 -16.96
C VAL A 46 17.69 -9.72 -17.76
N LYS A 47 18.77 -10.41 -18.12
CA LYS A 47 18.69 -11.71 -18.75
C LYS A 47 18.48 -12.80 -17.72
N SER A 48 17.38 -13.52 -17.84
CA SER A 48 17.11 -14.68 -16.98
C SER A 48 18.16 -15.76 -17.18
N GLY A 49 18.75 -16.23 -16.08
CA GLY A 49 19.75 -17.31 -16.10
C GLY A 49 21.23 -16.86 -16.20
N GLU A 50 21.51 -15.57 -16.39
CA GLU A 50 22.89 -15.06 -16.28
C GLU A 50 23.23 -14.69 -14.82
N PRO A 51 24.52 -14.81 -14.43
CA PRO A 51 24.96 -14.37 -13.09
C PRO A 51 24.73 -12.87 -12.93
N ILE A 52 24.17 -12.47 -11.78
CA ILE A 52 23.88 -11.07 -11.46
C ILE A 52 25.19 -10.33 -11.22
N ASP A 53 25.40 -9.25 -11.95
CA ASP A 53 26.51 -8.35 -11.73
C ASP A 53 26.19 -7.26 -10.68
N LEU A 54 27.21 -6.51 -10.26
CA LEU A 54 27.07 -5.46 -9.25
C LEU A 54 26.14 -4.32 -9.70
N ILE A 55 26.09 -4.03 -11.01
CA ILE A 55 25.25 -3.00 -11.59
C ILE A 55 23.77 -3.43 -11.49
N GLN A 56 23.49 -4.68 -11.80
CA GLN A 56 22.13 -5.24 -11.67
C GLN A 56 21.65 -5.25 -10.21
N VAL A 57 22.53 -5.58 -9.26
CA VAL A 57 22.20 -5.45 -7.82
C VAL A 57 21.83 -4.02 -7.47
N GLY A 58 22.57 -3.03 -7.95
CA GLY A 58 22.27 -1.63 -7.75
C GLY A 58 20.92 -1.23 -8.34
N ILE A 59 20.59 -1.69 -9.56
CA ILE A 59 19.29 -1.46 -10.21
C ILE A 59 18.16 -2.07 -9.40
N PHE A 60 18.30 -3.32 -8.91
CA PHE A 60 17.29 -3.97 -8.10
C PHE A 60 17.06 -3.26 -6.77
N LEU A 61 18.11 -2.76 -6.11
CA LEU A 61 17.97 -2.01 -4.88
C LEU A 61 17.28 -0.66 -5.11
N ALA A 62 17.65 0.06 -6.17
CA ALA A 62 17.00 1.32 -6.53
C ALA A 62 15.53 1.12 -6.91
N ALA A 63 15.23 0.13 -7.76
CA ALA A 63 13.86 -0.24 -8.12
C ALA A 63 13.07 -0.76 -6.91
N GLY A 64 13.70 -1.51 -6.01
CA GLY A 64 13.14 -1.97 -4.76
C GLY A 64 12.76 -0.84 -3.82
N LEU A 65 13.55 0.24 -3.77
CA LEU A 65 13.20 1.45 -3.02
C LEU A 65 11.94 2.12 -3.59
N VAL A 66 11.86 2.28 -4.92
CA VAL A 66 10.68 2.83 -5.59
C VAL A 66 9.46 1.95 -5.34
N PHE A 67 9.62 0.63 -5.48
CA PHE A 67 8.56 -0.35 -5.19
C PHE A 67 8.07 -0.25 -3.74
N SER A 68 8.99 -0.12 -2.78
CA SER A 68 8.66 0.08 -1.37
C SER A 68 7.84 1.35 -1.15
N TYR A 69 8.23 2.44 -1.80
CA TYR A 69 7.51 3.70 -1.72
C TYR A 69 6.08 3.57 -2.28
N VAL A 70 5.94 3.02 -3.47
CA VAL A 70 4.64 2.74 -4.11
C VAL A 70 3.78 1.84 -3.23
N ALA A 71 4.33 0.75 -2.73
CA ALA A 71 3.63 -0.20 -1.86
C ALA A 71 3.13 0.43 -0.56
N SER A 72 3.80 1.47 -0.06
CA SER A 72 3.43 2.17 1.17
C SER A 72 2.23 3.13 1.01
N ALA A 73 1.75 3.38 -0.20
CA ALA A 73 0.65 4.31 -0.48
C ALA A 73 -0.61 4.08 0.39
N PRO A 74 -1.08 2.83 0.63
CA PRO A 74 -2.23 2.61 1.51
C PRO A 74 -2.05 3.12 2.94
N ILE A 75 -0.82 3.18 3.45
CA ILE A 75 -0.55 3.70 4.80
C ILE A 75 -0.95 5.17 4.92
N LEU A 76 -0.71 5.96 3.87
CA LEU A 76 -1.12 7.37 3.84
C LEU A 76 -2.66 7.50 3.94
N VAL A 77 -3.38 6.68 3.17
CA VAL A 77 -4.85 6.67 3.19
C VAL A 77 -5.38 6.21 4.56
N LEU A 78 -4.80 5.16 5.14
CA LEU A 78 -5.15 4.70 6.50
C LEU A 78 -4.90 5.80 7.54
N HIS A 79 -3.83 6.58 7.38
CA HIS A 79 -3.55 7.72 8.25
C HIS A 79 -4.58 8.84 8.09
N ALA A 80 -5.01 9.15 6.89
CA ALA A 80 -6.08 10.12 6.65
C ALA A 80 -7.40 9.64 7.27
N GLY A 81 -7.69 8.35 7.21
CA GLY A 81 -8.90 7.72 7.75
C GLY A 81 -8.94 7.57 9.27
N ARG A 82 -7.93 8.01 10.03
CA ARG A 82 -7.88 7.83 11.50
C ARG A 82 -9.06 8.43 12.26
N PHE A 83 -9.67 9.49 11.75
CA PHE A 83 -10.88 10.09 12.36
C PHE A 83 -12.09 9.13 12.36
N LEU A 84 -12.08 8.11 11.50
CA LEU A 84 -13.12 7.08 11.45
C LEU A 84 -13.02 6.09 12.62
N ILE A 85 -11.82 5.97 13.21
CA ILE A 85 -11.55 5.12 14.37
C ILE A 85 -12.01 5.88 15.62
N GLN A 86 -13.32 6.03 15.77
CA GLN A 86 -13.90 6.69 16.94
C GLN A 86 -14.08 5.70 18.07
N ARG A 87 -13.50 6.08 19.20
CA ARG A 87 -13.68 5.53 20.56
C ARG A 87 -13.33 4.06 20.74
N TYR A 88 -12.44 3.84 21.66
CA TYR A 88 -12.00 2.60 22.30
C TYR A 88 -13.11 1.70 22.89
N THR A 89 -14.31 1.78 22.40
CA THR A 89 -15.33 0.79 22.70
C THR A 89 -15.16 -0.31 21.66
N LEU A 90 -14.39 -1.34 22.01
CA LEU A 90 -14.46 -2.69 21.45
C LEU A 90 -15.89 -3.31 21.60
N ARG A 91 -16.93 -2.48 21.73
CA ARG A 91 -18.28 -2.93 21.54
C ARG A 91 -18.43 -3.23 20.06
N LEU A 92 -18.61 -4.50 19.73
CA LEU A 92 -19.10 -4.97 18.45
C LEU A 92 -20.40 -4.22 18.12
N GLN A 93 -20.28 -3.02 17.59
CA GLN A 93 -21.43 -2.31 17.03
C GLN A 93 -21.84 -3.07 15.77
N ARG A 94 -23.14 -3.20 15.57
CA ARG A 94 -23.67 -3.77 14.33
C ARG A 94 -23.00 -3.09 13.14
N PRO A 95 -22.46 -3.86 12.18
CA PRO A 95 -21.76 -3.29 11.05
C PRO A 95 -22.69 -2.32 10.31
N SER A 96 -22.17 -1.15 9.97
CA SER A 96 -22.94 -0.17 9.18
C SER A 96 -23.29 -0.79 7.81
N LYS A 97 -24.41 -0.36 7.21
CA LYS A 97 -24.81 -0.84 5.86
C LYS A 97 -23.66 -0.70 4.86
N SER A 98 -22.90 0.40 4.92
CA SER A 98 -21.72 0.59 4.05
C SER A 98 -20.60 -0.42 4.31
N MET A 99 -20.41 -0.87 5.55
CA MET A 99 -19.43 -1.90 5.89
C MET A 99 -19.86 -3.29 5.38
N VAL A 100 -21.16 -3.58 5.42
CA VAL A 100 -21.69 -4.84 4.85
C VAL A 100 -21.49 -4.88 3.34
N TRP A 101 -21.77 -3.76 2.64
CA TRP A 101 -21.50 -3.64 1.21
C TRP A 101 -20.01 -3.80 0.88
N PHE A 102 -19.14 -3.16 1.66
CA PHE A 102 -17.70 -3.28 1.49
C PHE A 102 -17.25 -4.74 1.63
N LEU A 103 -17.66 -5.42 2.69
CA LEU A 103 -17.32 -6.83 2.91
C LEU A 103 -17.91 -7.73 1.81
N GLY A 104 -19.15 -7.46 1.39
CA GLY A 104 -19.80 -8.18 0.31
C GLY A 104 -19.01 -8.08 -1.01
N LEU A 105 -18.63 -6.88 -1.44
CA LEU A 105 -17.83 -6.67 -2.65
C LEU A 105 -16.46 -7.34 -2.54
N THR A 106 -15.80 -7.24 -1.37
CA THR A 106 -14.50 -7.85 -1.14
C THR A 106 -14.54 -9.38 -1.28
N LEU A 107 -15.66 -10.01 -0.95
CA LEU A 107 -15.83 -11.47 -1.07
C LEU A 107 -16.34 -11.89 -2.46
N VAL A 108 -17.24 -11.12 -3.06
CA VAL A 108 -17.85 -11.48 -4.35
C VAL A 108 -16.80 -11.54 -5.48
N ILE A 109 -15.85 -10.61 -5.53
CA ILE A 109 -14.86 -10.57 -6.60
C ILE A 109 -13.96 -11.82 -6.61
N PRO A 110 -13.33 -12.26 -5.49
CA PRO A 110 -12.55 -13.50 -5.45
C PRO A 110 -13.38 -14.74 -5.72
N VAL A 111 -14.63 -14.79 -5.21
CA VAL A 111 -15.53 -15.93 -5.44
C VAL A 111 -15.93 -16.03 -6.90
N ALA A 112 -16.26 -14.91 -7.55
CA ALA A 112 -16.52 -14.88 -8.99
C ALA A 112 -15.31 -15.35 -9.80
N PHE A 113 -14.09 -14.96 -9.38
CA PHE A 113 -12.86 -15.43 -9.98
C PHE A 113 -12.68 -16.95 -9.85
N LEU A 114 -12.99 -17.52 -8.68
CA LEU A 114 -12.94 -18.98 -8.45
C LEU A 114 -13.85 -19.75 -9.39
N SER A 115 -15.00 -19.20 -9.76
CA SER A 115 -16.00 -19.88 -10.61
C SER A 115 -15.64 -19.85 -12.10
N LEU A 116 -14.86 -18.84 -12.53
CA LEU A 116 -14.57 -18.58 -13.95
C LEU A 116 -13.31 -19.26 -14.48
N SER A 117 -12.42 -19.75 -13.61
CA SER A 117 -11.11 -20.24 -14.02
C SER A 117 -11.06 -21.75 -14.24
N ALA A 118 -10.49 -22.19 -15.38
CA ALA A 118 -10.19 -23.59 -15.68
C ALA A 118 -8.90 -24.11 -15.00
N MET A 119 -8.38 -23.41 -13.99
CA MET A 119 -7.15 -23.73 -13.27
C MET A 119 -7.33 -24.92 -12.31
N SER A 120 -6.21 -25.53 -11.89
CA SER A 120 -6.22 -26.55 -10.83
C SER A 120 -6.76 -25.96 -9.51
N ALA A 121 -7.39 -26.80 -8.67
CA ALA A 121 -8.03 -26.36 -7.43
C ALA A 121 -7.07 -25.60 -6.49
N LEU A 122 -5.85 -26.09 -6.32
CA LEU A 122 -4.85 -25.45 -5.46
C LEU A 122 -4.46 -24.05 -5.98
N LEU A 123 -4.22 -23.93 -7.27
CA LEU A 123 -3.84 -22.67 -7.90
C LEU A 123 -4.99 -21.65 -7.82
N ARG A 124 -6.23 -22.10 -8.02
CA ARG A 124 -7.43 -21.25 -7.86
C ARG A 124 -7.55 -20.67 -6.46
N ILE A 125 -7.38 -21.51 -5.42
CA ILE A 125 -7.45 -21.04 -4.03
C ILE A 125 -6.36 -20.00 -3.77
N TRP A 126 -5.13 -20.27 -4.22
CA TRP A 126 -4.02 -19.33 -4.06
C TRP A 126 -4.31 -17.97 -4.71
N PHE A 127 -4.75 -17.98 -5.98
CA PHE A 127 -5.13 -16.75 -6.69
C PHE A 127 -6.29 -16.02 -6.01
N ALA A 128 -7.29 -16.76 -5.54
CA ALA A 128 -8.42 -16.15 -4.83
C ALA A 128 -7.99 -15.45 -3.54
N VAL A 129 -7.08 -16.03 -2.77
CA VAL A 129 -6.53 -15.39 -1.56
C VAL A 129 -5.76 -14.11 -1.91
N VAL A 130 -4.91 -14.15 -2.94
CA VAL A 130 -4.15 -12.97 -3.39
C VAL A 130 -5.08 -11.87 -3.88
N ILE A 131 -6.06 -12.21 -4.72
CA ILE A 131 -7.05 -11.25 -5.23
C ILE A 131 -7.88 -10.69 -4.07
N PHE A 132 -8.30 -11.53 -3.11
CA PHE A 132 -9.01 -11.07 -1.91
C PHE A 132 -8.20 -10.01 -1.15
N LEU A 133 -6.92 -10.27 -0.89
CA LEU A 133 -6.05 -9.33 -0.18
C LEU A 133 -5.88 -8.02 -0.95
N ALA A 134 -5.61 -8.09 -2.27
CA ALA A 134 -5.43 -6.91 -3.11
C ALA A 134 -6.73 -6.08 -3.19
N VAL A 135 -7.86 -6.73 -3.44
CA VAL A 135 -9.19 -6.08 -3.51
C VAL A 135 -9.56 -5.48 -2.16
N ALA A 136 -9.30 -6.18 -1.05
CA ALA A 136 -9.56 -5.65 0.29
C ALA A 136 -8.77 -4.36 0.55
N VAL A 137 -7.49 -4.33 0.20
CA VAL A 137 -6.64 -3.14 0.35
C VAL A 137 -7.15 -1.99 -0.52
N VAL A 138 -7.43 -2.24 -1.80
CA VAL A 138 -7.90 -1.20 -2.74
C VAL A 138 -9.26 -0.65 -2.33
N LEU A 139 -10.23 -1.53 -2.05
CA LEU A 139 -11.56 -1.11 -1.62
C LEU A 139 -11.54 -0.39 -0.27
N ALA A 140 -10.69 -0.82 0.69
CA ALA A 140 -10.52 -0.13 1.96
C ALA A 140 -10.03 1.32 1.75
N GLN A 141 -9.08 1.52 0.86
CA GLN A 141 -8.58 2.85 0.52
C GLN A 141 -9.71 3.73 -0.08
N PHE A 142 -10.44 3.23 -1.08
CA PHE A 142 -11.55 3.98 -1.68
C PHE A 142 -12.66 4.26 -0.68
N PHE A 143 -13.00 3.29 0.17
CA PHE A 143 -13.96 3.49 1.25
C PHE A 143 -13.56 4.62 2.20
N ILE A 144 -12.29 4.67 2.60
CA ILE A 144 -11.76 5.74 3.46
C ILE A 144 -11.87 7.10 2.75
N ILE A 145 -11.45 7.20 1.47
CA ILE A 145 -11.54 8.44 0.69
C ILE A 145 -12.99 8.94 0.61
N VAL A 146 -13.93 8.06 0.25
CA VAL A 146 -15.35 8.43 0.21
C VAL A 146 -15.84 8.91 1.58
N LYS A 147 -15.42 8.27 2.69
CA LYS A 147 -15.78 8.72 4.04
C LYS A 147 -15.13 10.05 4.41
N CYS A 148 -13.89 10.30 4.00
CA CYS A 148 -13.25 11.61 4.20
C CYS A 148 -14.05 12.72 3.51
N LEU A 149 -14.52 12.50 2.29
CA LEU A 149 -15.29 13.48 1.53
C LEU A 149 -16.72 13.67 2.10
N LEU A 150 -17.40 12.58 2.47
CA LEU A 150 -18.77 12.64 3.01
C LEU A 150 -18.86 13.17 4.45
N ARG A 151 -17.74 13.13 5.20
CA ARG A 151 -17.66 13.52 6.60
C ARG A 151 -16.52 14.53 6.81
N SER A 152 -16.43 15.50 5.94
CA SER A 152 -15.36 16.51 5.95
C SER A 152 -15.34 17.34 7.25
N SER A 153 -16.49 17.66 7.83
CA SER A 153 -16.58 18.37 9.12
C SER A 153 -15.98 17.57 10.30
N ASP A 154 -16.24 16.24 10.33
CA ASP A 154 -15.65 15.37 11.36
C ASP A 154 -14.14 15.23 11.17
N LEU A 155 -13.71 15.15 9.92
CA LEU A 155 -12.31 15.10 9.52
C LEU A 155 -11.58 16.37 9.97
N TYR A 156 -12.12 17.55 9.64
CA TYR A 156 -11.59 18.84 10.06
C TYR A 156 -11.49 18.94 11.58
N GLY A 157 -12.59 18.75 12.30
CA GLY A 157 -12.62 18.83 13.76
C GLY A 157 -11.68 17.81 14.47
N PHE A 158 -11.39 16.67 13.83
CA PHE A 158 -10.40 15.73 14.35
C PHE A 158 -8.98 16.30 14.22
N TYR A 159 -8.61 16.83 13.05
CA TYR A 159 -7.26 17.36 12.82
C TYR A 159 -7.02 18.67 13.58
N GLU A 160 -8.02 19.52 13.72
CA GLU A 160 -7.97 20.72 14.57
C GLU A 160 -7.69 20.36 16.04
N LYS A 161 -8.45 19.43 16.61
CA LYS A 161 -8.21 18.94 17.98
C LYS A 161 -6.83 18.30 18.14
N LEU A 162 -6.35 17.60 17.11
CA LEU A 162 -5.04 16.98 17.12
C LEU A 162 -3.92 18.05 17.09
N ALA A 163 -4.08 19.10 16.26
CA ALA A 163 -3.16 20.21 16.16
C ALA A 163 -3.06 20.97 17.50
N ASN A 164 -4.21 21.33 18.10
CA ASN A 164 -4.27 22.01 19.38
C ASN A 164 -3.63 21.19 20.51
N LYS A 165 -3.85 19.88 20.56
CA LYS A 165 -3.20 19.01 21.56
C LYS A 165 -1.69 18.88 21.37
N ARG A 166 -1.20 18.96 20.14
CA ARG A 166 0.23 18.92 19.84
C ARG A 166 0.93 20.23 20.19
N SER A 167 0.26 21.35 19.96
CA SER A 167 0.82 22.68 20.27
C SER A 167 0.90 22.94 21.78
N SER A 168 -0.07 22.44 22.57
CA SER A 168 -0.16 22.69 24.02
C SER A 168 0.71 21.77 24.86
N ALA A 169 1.11 20.61 24.36
CA ALA A 169 1.85 19.60 25.11
C ALA A 169 3.21 19.31 24.47
N LYS A 170 4.25 20.08 24.82
CA LYS A 170 5.63 19.70 24.51
C LYS A 170 5.93 18.37 25.24
N GLY A 171 5.94 17.25 24.52
CA GLY A 171 6.18 15.91 25.06
C GLY A 171 4.95 15.20 25.65
N GLY A 172 3.74 15.56 25.21
CA GLY A 172 2.49 14.97 25.71
C GLY A 172 2.21 13.55 25.23
N ILE A 173 1.06 13.01 25.66
CA ILE A 173 0.57 11.65 25.36
C ILE A 173 0.64 11.32 23.84
N VAL A 174 0.43 12.31 22.97
CA VAL A 174 0.50 12.12 21.51
C VAL A 174 1.89 11.71 21.04
N ASP A 175 2.95 12.23 21.68
CA ASP A 175 4.33 11.88 21.33
C ASP A 175 4.75 10.54 21.92
N SER A 176 4.19 10.14 23.06
CA SER A 176 4.44 8.82 23.67
C SER A 176 4.04 7.66 22.77
N TYR A 177 3.01 7.83 21.93
CA TYR A 177 2.58 6.82 20.95
C TYR A 177 3.34 6.89 19.62
N ARG A 178 4.25 7.85 19.48
CA ARG A 178 5.00 8.04 18.22
C ARG A 178 5.81 6.79 17.85
N HIS A 179 6.53 6.23 18.80
CA HIS A 179 7.36 5.03 18.57
C HIS A 179 6.52 3.82 18.15
N LEU A 180 5.39 3.56 18.83
CA LEU A 180 4.49 2.47 18.47
C LEU A 180 3.95 2.64 17.04
N ARG A 181 3.59 3.86 16.67
CA ARG A 181 3.12 4.19 15.32
C ARG A 181 4.21 4.04 14.28
N GLU A 182 5.44 4.47 14.57
CA GLU A 182 6.58 4.38 13.66
C GLU A 182 6.96 2.93 13.39
N GLN A 183 7.03 2.09 14.43
CA GLN A 183 7.23 0.65 14.26
C GLN A 183 6.08 -0.02 13.51
N GLY A 184 4.84 0.31 13.85
CA GLY A 184 3.66 -0.21 13.14
C GLY A 184 3.67 0.16 11.66
N ASN A 185 4.11 1.37 11.31
CA ASN A 185 4.27 1.78 9.91
C ASN A 185 5.33 0.95 9.17
N ALA A 186 6.44 0.61 9.82
CA ALA A 186 7.47 -0.23 9.20
C ALA A 186 6.92 -1.62 8.83
N PHE A 187 6.25 -2.28 9.77
CA PHE A 187 5.56 -3.56 9.48
C PHE A 187 4.46 -3.41 8.43
N GLY A 188 3.72 -2.31 8.47
CA GLY A 188 2.72 -1.99 7.45
C GLY A 188 3.33 -1.91 6.05
N ILE A 189 4.49 -1.28 5.89
CA ILE A 189 5.20 -1.21 4.61
C ILE A 189 5.57 -2.61 4.13
N LEU A 190 6.17 -3.44 4.98
CA LEU A 190 6.55 -4.81 4.63
C LEU A 190 5.32 -5.62 4.20
N PHE A 191 4.22 -5.51 4.92
CA PHE A 191 2.95 -6.15 4.58
C PHE A 191 2.45 -5.71 3.20
N PHE A 192 2.38 -4.41 2.94
CA PHE A 192 1.89 -3.89 1.66
C PHE A 192 2.83 -4.19 0.50
N GLN A 193 4.14 -4.28 0.71
CA GLN A 193 5.08 -4.75 -0.30
C GLN A 193 4.78 -6.19 -0.73
N VAL A 194 4.55 -7.07 0.24
CA VAL A 194 4.20 -8.47 -0.05
C VAL A 194 2.87 -8.55 -0.79
N VAL A 195 1.83 -7.83 -0.33
CA VAL A 195 0.51 -7.83 -0.99
C VAL A 195 0.59 -7.28 -2.42
N LEU A 196 1.29 -6.16 -2.63
CA LEU A 196 1.47 -5.60 -3.97
C LEU A 196 2.28 -6.54 -4.88
N GLY A 197 3.36 -7.14 -4.37
CA GLY A 197 4.17 -8.11 -5.12
C GLY A 197 3.36 -9.33 -5.54
N LEU A 198 2.58 -9.89 -4.63
CA LEU A 198 1.66 -11.00 -4.94
C LEU A 198 0.58 -10.58 -5.94
N PHE A 199 0.06 -9.36 -5.86
CA PHE A 199 -0.93 -8.84 -6.79
C PHE A 199 -0.35 -8.67 -8.20
N VAL A 200 0.83 -8.10 -8.33
CA VAL A 200 1.56 -7.98 -9.60
C VAL A 200 1.82 -9.38 -10.18
N PHE A 201 2.30 -10.32 -9.36
CA PHE A 201 2.55 -11.68 -9.79
C PHE A 201 1.26 -12.37 -10.28
N ALA A 202 0.17 -12.26 -9.53
CA ALA A 202 -1.11 -12.81 -9.92
C ALA A 202 -1.62 -12.20 -11.24
N ALA A 203 -1.52 -10.86 -11.40
CA ALA A 203 -1.97 -10.17 -12.61
C ALA A 203 -1.18 -10.61 -13.85
N THR A 204 0.13 -10.76 -13.75
CA THR A 204 0.99 -11.22 -14.85
C THR A 204 0.75 -12.69 -15.18
N MET A 205 0.61 -13.55 -14.17
CA MET A 205 0.28 -14.97 -14.35
C MET A 205 -1.09 -15.18 -14.99
N PHE A 206 -2.09 -14.40 -14.55
CA PHE A 206 -3.44 -14.48 -15.11
C PHE A 206 -3.46 -14.08 -16.59
N SER A 207 -2.74 -13.02 -16.95
CA SER A 207 -2.60 -12.62 -18.35
C SER A 207 -1.91 -13.70 -19.19
N SER A 208 -0.84 -14.32 -18.67
CA SER A 208 -0.16 -15.44 -19.34
C SER A 208 -1.09 -16.64 -19.58
N TYR A 209 -1.94 -16.93 -18.61
CA TYR A 209 -2.89 -18.05 -18.68
C TYR A 209 -4.05 -17.76 -19.65
N SER A 210 -4.55 -16.53 -19.68
CA SER A 210 -5.62 -16.10 -20.58
C SER A 210 -5.18 -16.13 -22.05
N ASN A 211 -3.90 -15.83 -22.32
CA ASN A 211 -3.32 -15.75 -23.65
C ASN A 211 -2.56 -17.04 -24.03
N SER A 212 -3.06 -18.21 -23.63
CA SER A 212 -2.39 -19.52 -23.77
C SER A 212 -1.94 -19.90 -25.19
N PHE A 213 -2.25 -19.11 -26.23
CA PHE A 213 -1.85 -19.30 -27.62
C PHE A 213 -0.96 -18.19 -28.23
N GLN A 214 -0.72 -17.09 -27.49
CA GLN A 214 0.15 -16.02 -27.95
C GLN A 214 1.18 -15.67 -26.87
N SER A 215 2.45 -15.53 -27.29
CA SER A 215 3.48 -14.96 -26.40
C SER A 215 3.07 -13.55 -25.97
N GLN A 216 3.01 -13.29 -24.67
CA GLN A 216 2.72 -11.95 -24.16
C GLN A 216 3.72 -10.94 -24.72
N SER A 217 3.22 -9.86 -25.28
CA SER A 217 4.09 -8.75 -25.66
C SER A 217 4.58 -8.01 -24.41
N PRO A 218 5.83 -7.50 -24.37
CA PRO A 218 6.30 -6.67 -23.27
C PRO A 218 5.40 -5.45 -23.00
N LEU A 219 4.74 -4.94 -24.04
CA LEU A 219 3.82 -3.81 -23.95
C LEU A 219 2.56 -4.17 -23.14
N GLU A 220 1.97 -5.34 -23.34
CA GLU A 220 0.80 -5.80 -22.58
C GLU A 220 1.13 -5.91 -21.09
N VAL A 221 2.27 -6.48 -20.76
CA VAL A 221 2.72 -6.58 -19.37
C VAL A 221 2.99 -5.20 -18.78
N ALA A 222 3.61 -4.29 -19.52
CA ALA A 222 3.81 -2.91 -19.08
C ALA A 222 2.49 -2.21 -18.78
N VAL A 223 1.48 -2.35 -19.64
CA VAL A 223 0.13 -1.79 -19.42
C VAL A 223 -0.51 -2.36 -18.14
N ILE A 224 -0.45 -3.69 -17.94
CA ILE A 224 -0.96 -4.33 -16.73
C ILE A 224 -0.28 -3.77 -15.48
N LEU A 225 1.05 -3.68 -15.50
CA LEU A 225 1.83 -3.14 -14.37
C LEU A 225 1.44 -1.70 -14.07
N VAL A 226 1.31 -0.86 -15.10
CA VAL A 226 0.89 0.54 -14.94
C VAL A 226 -0.51 0.61 -14.34
N LEU A 227 -1.48 -0.19 -14.83
CA LEU A 227 -2.84 -0.21 -14.29
C LEU A 227 -2.88 -0.67 -12.83
N VAL A 228 -2.12 -1.71 -12.47
CA VAL A 228 -2.01 -2.19 -11.08
C VAL A 228 -1.45 -1.08 -10.19
N VAL A 229 -0.35 -0.46 -10.60
CA VAL A 229 0.28 0.62 -9.82
C VAL A 229 -0.64 1.83 -9.70
N LEU A 230 -1.27 2.27 -10.77
CA LEU A 230 -2.21 3.40 -10.75
C LEU A 230 -3.41 3.13 -9.82
N THR A 231 -4.00 1.93 -9.90
CA THR A 231 -5.10 1.54 -9.00
C THR A 231 -4.67 1.54 -7.54
N TRP A 232 -3.42 1.16 -7.27
CA TRP A 232 -2.86 1.10 -5.93
C TRP A 232 -2.57 2.48 -5.34
N ILE A 233 -2.02 3.42 -6.12
CA ILE A 233 -1.58 4.74 -5.65
C ILE A 233 -2.65 5.82 -5.77
N LEU A 234 -3.65 5.68 -6.64
CA LEU A 234 -4.67 6.69 -6.89
C LEU A 234 -5.37 7.18 -5.61
N PRO A 235 -5.79 6.30 -4.68
CA PRO A 235 -6.38 6.76 -3.42
C PRO A 235 -5.43 7.62 -2.58
N ALA A 236 -4.13 7.29 -2.57
CA ALA A 236 -3.14 8.07 -1.84
C ALA A 236 -2.92 9.45 -2.48
N ALA A 237 -2.95 9.54 -3.82
CA ALA A 237 -2.90 10.82 -4.52
C ALA A 237 -4.12 11.70 -4.20
N LEU A 238 -5.30 11.12 -4.02
CA LEU A 238 -6.50 11.86 -3.61
C LEU A 238 -6.40 12.40 -2.17
N VAL A 239 -5.58 11.79 -1.30
CA VAL A 239 -5.33 12.33 0.05
C VAL A 239 -4.67 13.71 -0.02
N TRP A 240 -3.84 13.97 -1.04
CA TRP A 240 -3.28 15.31 -1.25
C TRP A 240 -4.36 16.38 -1.46
N LEU A 241 -5.38 16.10 -2.28
CA LEU A 241 -6.50 17.01 -2.46
C LEU A 241 -7.27 17.25 -1.15
N ILE A 242 -7.48 16.19 -0.36
CA ILE A 242 -8.13 16.30 0.95
C ILE A 242 -7.30 17.15 1.90
N ALA A 243 -5.97 17.00 1.88
CA ALA A 243 -5.08 17.83 2.68
C ALA A 243 -5.16 19.31 2.30
N CYS A 244 -5.20 19.64 1.01
CA CYS A 244 -5.40 21.01 0.54
C CYS A 244 -6.74 21.61 1.01
N MET A 245 -7.82 20.80 1.02
CA MET A 245 -9.11 21.24 1.55
C MET A 245 -9.03 21.56 3.04
N ILE A 246 -8.37 20.72 3.84
CA ILE A 246 -8.18 20.95 5.28
C ILE A 246 -7.33 22.20 5.53
N GLU A 247 -6.26 22.39 4.78
CA GLU A 247 -5.40 23.59 4.89
C GLU A 247 -6.20 24.86 4.61
N LYS A 248 -7.05 24.85 3.59
CA LYS A 248 -7.91 25.99 3.27
C LYS A 248 -8.85 26.34 4.44
N GLU A 249 -9.51 25.36 5.02
CA GLU A 249 -10.38 25.55 6.18
C GLU A 249 -9.63 26.10 7.40
N PHE A 250 -8.37 25.70 7.62
CA PHE A 250 -7.54 26.24 8.70
C PHE A 250 -7.13 27.71 8.49
N VAL A 251 -7.05 28.15 7.24
CA VAL A 251 -6.70 29.55 6.92
C VAL A 251 -7.92 30.47 7.03
N GLU A 252 -9.12 29.94 6.72
CA GLU A 252 -10.39 30.69 6.74
C GLU A 252 -11.06 30.74 8.13
N SER A 253 -10.62 29.90 9.10
CA SER A 253 -11.13 29.85 10.48
C SER A 253 -10.34 30.74 11.42
#